data_41f1c4e494e33ad79eaa22210bb356f4
#
_entry.id   41f1c4e494e33ad79eaa22210bb356f4
#
_cell.length_a   1.000
_cell.length_b   1.000
_cell.length_c   1.000
_cell.angle_alpha   90.00
_cell.angle_beta   90.00
_cell.angle_gamma   90.00
#
_symmetry.space_group_name_H-M   'P 1'
#
loop_
_entity.id
_entity.type
_entity.pdbx_description
1 polymer ?
#
loop_
_entity_poly.entity_id
_entity_poly.type
_entity_poly.pdbx_seq_one_letter_code
_entity_poly.pdbx_strand_id
1 'polypeptide(L)'
;SGAINLSVMVGSLMSSALGAWWIFGPVHATPIFVLIALAIALIWLPRDGASTGPRRRLPRLSGADSEQEEATPASSNEPAADKASAGTTDGELPPRVRWTDRRIAPWIASVFGIYFANGVVQITMGFLVQDRGGLEPAPAVSVTALMLLANAAGAMLMQLIVVPRLGWSPRRLLRAGMTLALVALACLTIAPSLWALAASTFAMGVASGMASPGYSAGASLAVSAREQGGIAGVINATGAITWIVAPVSATALYGWMPLSPFVLALSLVALSCACAWWLLHGARSADRTLS
;
A
#
# COMPACT_ATOMS: atom_id res chain seq x y z
N SER A 1 6.17 -1.39 -2.97
CA SER A 1 6.36 -0.31 -1.96
C SER A 1 7.71 0.39 -2.08
N GLY A 2 8.81 -0.31 -2.42
CA GLY A 2 10.13 0.31 -2.58
C GLY A 2 10.19 1.41 -3.63
N ALA A 3 9.55 1.21 -4.78
CA ALA A 3 9.49 2.22 -5.85
C ALA A 3 8.77 3.51 -5.41
N ILE A 4 7.72 3.39 -4.59
CA ILE A 4 7.00 4.57 -4.06
C ILE A 4 7.92 5.37 -3.13
N ASN A 5 8.64 4.70 -2.23
CA ASN A 5 9.57 5.39 -1.32
C ASN A 5 10.75 6.01 -2.07
N LEU A 6 11.26 5.35 -3.12
CA LEU A 6 12.29 5.91 -3.98
C LEU A 6 11.79 7.19 -4.67
N SER A 7 10.57 7.19 -5.20
CA SER A 7 9.99 8.37 -5.84
C SER A 7 9.78 9.53 -4.87
N VAL A 8 9.34 9.24 -3.62
CA VAL A 8 9.22 10.27 -2.56
C VAL A 8 10.59 10.83 -2.20
N MET A 9 11.62 9.97 -2.09
CA MET A 9 12.98 10.41 -1.78
C MET A 9 13.55 11.33 -2.87
N VAL A 10 13.45 10.93 -4.13
CA VAL A 10 13.90 11.75 -5.28
C VAL A 10 13.08 13.03 -5.35
N GLY A 11 11.76 12.97 -5.20
CA GLY A 11 10.88 14.13 -5.19
C GLY A 11 11.22 15.12 -4.07
N SER A 12 11.52 14.63 -2.87
CA SER A 12 11.90 15.48 -1.73
C SER A 12 13.25 16.17 -1.95
N LEU A 13 14.25 15.47 -2.50
CA LEU A 13 15.54 16.05 -2.87
C LEU A 13 15.39 17.15 -3.92
N MET A 14 14.62 16.88 -4.96
CA MET A 14 14.38 17.85 -6.03
C MET A 14 13.58 19.05 -5.53
N SER A 15 12.56 18.82 -4.70
CA SER A 15 11.79 19.90 -4.09
C SER A 15 12.66 20.77 -3.19
N SER A 16 13.56 20.15 -2.40
CA SER A 16 14.52 20.89 -1.57
C SER A 16 15.46 21.75 -2.40
N ALA A 17 16.05 21.18 -3.45
CA ALA A 17 16.99 21.90 -4.32
C ALA A 17 16.31 23.04 -5.11
N LEU A 18 15.14 22.77 -5.70
CA LEU A 18 14.39 23.75 -6.47
C LEU A 18 13.77 24.83 -5.58
N GLY A 19 13.29 24.45 -4.38
CA GLY A 19 12.72 25.38 -3.41
C GLY A 19 13.75 26.32 -2.80
N ALA A 20 15.01 25.88 -2.67
CA ALA A 20 16.12 26.74 -2.24
C ALA A 20 16.48 27.82 -3.27
N TRP A 21 16.28 27.52 -4.55
CA TRP A 21 16.60 28.48 -5.63
C TRP A 21 15.40 29.35 -6.00
N TRP A 22 14.19 28.77 -6.04
CA TRP A 22 12.96 29.49 -6.33
C TRP A 22 11.75 28.77 -5.71
N ILE A 23 10.97 29.46 -4.86
CA ILE A 23 9.89 28.89 -4.07
C ILE A 23 8.82 28.17 -4.92
N PHE A 24 8.56 28.63 -6.15
CA PHE A 24 7.64 28.01 -7.08
C PHE A 24 8.31 26.98 -8.01
N GLY A 25 9.62 26.77 -7.89
CA GLY A 25 10.39 25.83 -8.72
C GLY A 25 9.80 24.43 -8.75
N PRO A 26 9.47 23.81 -7.60
CA PRO A 26 8.84 22.47 -7.55
C PRO A 26 7.51 22.40 -8.29
N VAL A 27 6.69 23.44 -8.22
CA VAL A 27 5.36 23.48 -8.87
C VAL A 27 5.51 23.47 -10.40
N HIS A 28 6.43 24.25 -10.94
CA HIS A 28 6.66 24.30 -12.40
C HIS A 28 7.41 23.10 -12.93
N ALA A 29 8.25 22.45 -12.12
CA ALA A 29 8.96 21.23 -12.51
C ALA A 29 8.04 20.00 -12.55
N THR A 30 7.00 19.95 -11.72
CA THR A 30 6.10 18.78 -11.62
C THR A 30 5.49 18.35 -12.96
N PRO A 31 4.87 19.23 -13.79
CA PRO A 31 4.31 18.80 -15.07
C PRO A 31 5.36 18.26 -16.03
N ILE A 32 6.59 18.77 -16.00
CA ILE A 32 7.70 18.28 -16.83
C ILE A 32 8.03 16.85 -16.44
N PHE A 33 8.16 16.55 -15.13
CA PHE A 33 8.43 15.18 -14.66
C PHE A 33 7.30 14.22 -14.97
N VAL A 34 6.04 14.67 -14.88
CA VAL A 34 4.87 13.85 -15.26
C VAL A 34 4.91 13.50 -16.74
N LEU A 35 5.24 14.46 -17.62
CA LEU A 35 5.37 14.21 -19.04
C LEU A 35 6.52 13.26 -19.37
N ILE A 36 7.66 13.40 -18.71
CA ILE A 36 8.80 12.48 -18.86
C ILE A 36 8.41 11.07 -18.41
N ALA A 37 7.77 10.93 -17.25
CA ALA A 37 7.30 9.64 -16.76
C ALA A 37 6.28 9.00 -17.70
N LEU A 38 5.36 9.79 -18.25
CA LEU A 38 4.38 9.33 -19.24
C LEU A 38 5.07 8.88 -20.53
N ALA A 39 6.05 9.64 -21.03
CA ALA A 39 6.82 9.27 -22.21
C ALA A 39 7.59 7.96 -22.02
N ILE A 40 8.24 7.80 -20.85
CA ILE A 40 8.93 6.56 -20.49
C ILE A 40 7.93 5.40 -20.44
N ALA A 41 6.78 5.59 -19.80
CA ALA A 41 5.74 4.56 -19.73
C ALA A 41 5.23 4.16 -21.13
N LEU A 42 5.01 5.11 -22.03
CA LEU A 42 4.55 4.84 -23.39
C LEU A 42 5.60 4.11 -24.25
N ILE A 43 6.90 4.35 -24.00
CA ILE A 43 8.00 3.71 -24.72
C ILE A 43 8.27 2.29 -24.19
N TRP A 44 8.22 2.14 -22.85
CA TRP A 44 8.64 0.89 -22.18
C TRP A 44 7.48 -0.06 -21.87
N LEU A 45 6.22 0.42 -21.86
CA LEU A 45 5.10 -0.48 -21.66
C LEU A 45 4.98 -1.39 -22.89
N PRO A 46 5.08 -2.73 -22.74
CA PRO A 46 4.77 -3.63 -23.85
C PRO A 46 3.35 -3.30 -24.31
N ARG A 47 3.18 -2.97 -25.58
CA ARG A 47 1.86 -2.91 -26.18
C ARG A 47 1.33 -4.33 -26.12
N ASP A 48 0.49 -4.63 -25.14
CA ASP A 48 -0.30 -5.85 -25.17
C ASP A 48 -1.07 -5.79 -26.47
N GLY A 49 -0.55 -6.53 -27.47
CA GLY A 49 -1.26 -6.73 -28.71
C GLY A 49 -2.62 -7.25 -28.30
N ALA A 50 -3.66 -6.52 -28.64
CA ALA A 50 -5.02 -6.95 -28.43
C ALA A 50 -5.07 -8.42 -28.86
N SER A 51 -5.11 -9.34 -27.91
CA SER A 51 -5.37 -10.73 -28.18
C SER A 51 -6.80 -10.76 -28.72
N THR A 52 -6.92 -10.56 -30.01
CA THR A 52 -8.09 -10.97 -30.77
C THR A 52 -8.11 -12.49 -30.67
N GLY A 53 -8.46 -12.99 -29.49
CA GLY A 53 -8.92 -14.36 -29.32
C GLY A 53 -10.06 -14.56 -30.32
N PRO A 54 -10.10 -15.68 -31.03
CA PRO A 54 -11.12 -15.92 -32.04
C PRO A 54 -12.49 -15.70 -31.40
N ARG A 55 -13.25 -14.71 -31.91
CA ARG A 55 -14.63 -14.53 -31.55
C ARG A 55 -15.33 -15.84 -31.78
N ARG A 56 -15.58 -16.60 -30.73
CA ARG A 56 -16.39 -17.83 -30.77
C ARG A 56 -17.75 -17.39 -31.28
N ARG A 57 -18.06 -17.71 -32.54
CA ARG A 57 -19.41 -17.61 -33.09
C ARG A 57 -20.32 -18.42 -32.20
N LEU A 58 -21.30 -17.75 -31.59
CA LEU A 58 -22.41 -18.42 -30.94
C LEU A 58 -22.98 -19.45 -31.91
N PRO A 59 -23.19 -20.71 -31.50
CA PRO A 59 -23.92 -21.66 -32.32
C PRO A 59 -25.32 -21.10 -32.54
N ARG A 60 -25.71 -20.91 -33.81
CA ARG A 60 -27.08 -20.70 -34.21
C ARG A 60 -27.87 -21.92 -33.70
N LEU A 61 -28.83 -21.66 -32.85
CA LEU A 61 -29.92 -22.60 -32.58
C LEU A 61 -30.70 -22.75 -33.89
N SER A 62 -30.39 -23.76 -34.66
CA SER A 62 -31.23 -24.29 -35.70
C SER A 62 -31.77 -25.62 -35.22
N GLY A 63 -33.08 -25.73 -35.19
CA GLY A 63 -33.79 -26.84 -34.61
C GLY A 63 -33.75 -28.09 -35.47
N ALA A 64 -34.22 -29.14 -34.82
CA ALA A 64 -34.83 -30.35 -35.30
C ALA A 64 -34.02 -31.23 -36.27
N ASP A 65 -33.79 -32.40 -35.89
CA ASP A 65 -34.33 -33.71 -36.28
C ASP A 65 -33.28 -34.81 -36.09
N SER A 66 -33.74 -35.78 -35.32
CA SER A 66 -33.68 -37.23 -35.40
C SER A 66 -32.48 -37.92 -36.07
N GLU A 67 -32.05 -38.90 -35.39
CA GLU A 67 -31.98 -40.34 -35.67
C GLU A 67 -30.70 -41.03 -35.16
N GLN A 68 -30.95 -42.01 -34.41
CA GLN A 68 -30.32 -43.26 -34.06
C GLN A 68 -29.19 -43.75 -34.97
N GLU A 69 -28.18 -44.35 -34.35
CA GLU A 69 -27.70 -45.76 -34.58
C GLU A 69 -26.41 -45.97 -33.75
N GLU A 70 -26.47 -46.85 -32.84
CA GLU A 70 -26.10 -48.24 -32.67
C GLU A 70 -24.60 -48.57 -32.54
N ALA A 71 -24.35 -49.14 -31.37
CA ALA A 71 -23.48 -50.28 -30.98
C ALA A 71 -21.99 -50.37 -31.37
N THR A 72 -21.18 -50.29 -30.33
CA THR A 72 -20.27 -51.34 -29.72
C THR A 72 -19.04 -51.81 -30.54
N PRO A 73 -18.09 -52.52 -29.92
CA PRO A 73 -17.03 -52.05 -29.05
C PRO A 73 -15.64 -52.45 -29.57
N ALA A 74 -14.62 -52.04 -28.95
CA ALA A 74 -13.46 -52.82 -28.56
C ALA A 74 -12.11 -52.08 -28.66
N SER A 75 -11.41 -52.19 -27.59
CA SER A 75 -10.00 -52.61 -27.50
C SER A 75 -8.89 -51.55 -27.48
N SER A 76 -8.30 -51.56 -26.34
CA SER A 76 -6.86 -51.63 -26.06
C SER A 76 -6.02 -50.39 -26.02
N ASN A 77 -5.52 -50.18 -24.83
CA ASN A 77 -4.13 -49.93 -24.44
C ASN A 77 -3.43 -48.66 -24.88
N GLU A 78 -3.11 -47.97 -23.80
CA GLU A 78 -1.87 -47.26 -23.51
C GLU A 78 -1.77 -45.78 -23.73
N PRO A 79 -0.80 -45.11 -23.03
CA PRO A 79 -0.50 -45.12 -21.61
C PRO A 79 -0.70 -43.77 -20.91
N ALA A 80 -0.63 -43.80 -19.61
CA ALA A 80 -0.72 -42.62 -18.74
C ALA A 80 0.49 -41.70 -18.87
N ALA A 81 0.35 -40.64 -19.62
CA ALA A 81 1.24 -39.49 -19.58
C ALA A 81 0.57 -38.33 -20.32
N ASP A 82 -0.41 -37.70 -19.74
CA ASP A 82 -0.74 -36.27 -19.97
C ASP A 82 -2.01 -35.86 -19.22
N LYS A 83 -1.94 -35.83 -17.90
CA LYS A 83 -3.01 -35.23 -17.06
C LYS A 83 -2.56 -33.95 -16.39
N ALA A 84 -1.74 -33.15 -17.03
CA ALA A 84 -1.32 -31.85 -16.54
C ALA A 84 -1.84 -30.69 -17.39
N SER A 85 -2.90 -30.88 -18.17
CA SER A 85 -3.44 -29.79 -19.01
C SER A 85 -4.93 -29.94 -19.25
N ALA A 86 -5.72 -29.93 -18.17
CA ALA A 86 -7.16 -29.78 -18.35
C ALA A 86 -7.78 -29.17 -17.09
N GLY A 87 -8.01 -27.88 -17.14
CA GLY A 87 -8.68 -27.17 -16.04
C GLY A 87 -8.95 -25.71 -16.35
N THR A 88 -9.03 -25.31 -17.59
CA THR A 88 -9.71 -24.07 -17.98
C THR A 88 -11.21 -24.35 -18.00
N THR A 89 -11.79 -24.50 -16.81
CA THR A 89 -13.24 -24.43 -16.67
C THR A 89 -13.68 -23.00 -16.87
N ASP A 90 -14.49 -22.89 -17.87
CA ASP A 90 -15.29 -21.77 -18.34
C ASP A 90 -15.59 -20.67 -17.32
N GLY A 91 -15.25 -19.42 -17.71
CA GLY A 91 -16.09 -18.23 -17.53
C GLY A 91 -16.42 -17.76 -16.12
N GLU A 92 -15.99 -18.43 -15.06
CA GLU A 92 -16.27 -18.00 -13.70
C GLU A 92 -15.36 -16.84 -13.34
N LEU A 93 -15.96 -15.65 -13.21
CA LEU A 93 -15.25 -14.45 -12.75
C LEU A 93 -14.54 -14.77 -11.42
N PRO A 94 -13.29 -14.35 -11.25
CA PRO A 94 -12.56 -14.62 -10.00
C PRO A 94 -13.38 -14.10 -8.81
N PRO A 95 -13.43 -14.84 -7.70
CA PRO A 95 -14.22 -14.49 -6.54
C PRO A 95 -13.82 -13.09 -6.05
N ARG A 96 -14.83 -12.24 -5.86
CA ARG A 96 -14.62 -10.84 -5.44
C ARG A 96 -14.23 -10.80 -3.96
N VAL A 97 -13.04 -10.35 -3.66
CA VAL A 97 -12.59 -10.06 -2.30
C VAL A 97 -13.26 -8.77 -1.82
N ARG A 98 -13.98 -8.82 -0.70
CA ARG A 98 -14.67 -7.66 -0.11
C ARG A 98 -13.89 -7.15 1.10
N TRP A 99 -13.93 -5.85 1.36
CA TRP A 99 -13.31 -5.21 2.54
C TRP A 99 -13.80 -5.78 3.88
N THR A 100 -15.04 -6.27 3.90
CA THR A 100 -15.68 -6.87 5.07
C THR A 100 -15.36 -8.35 5.25
N ASP A 101 -14.52 -8.95 4.40
CA ASP A 101 -14.11 -10.33 4.54
C ASP A 101 -13.34 -10.53 5.85
N ARG A 102 -13.82 -11.43 6.70
CA ARG A 102 -13.25 -11.71 8.02
C ARG A 102 -11.77 -12.14 7.97
N ARG A 103 -11.30 -12.64 6.83
CA ARG A 103 -9.91 -13.04 6.62
C ARG A 103 -8.98 -11.84 6.50
N ILE A 104 -9.44 -10.74 5.91
CA ILE A 104 -8.63 -9.57 5.57
C ILE A 104 -8.97 -8.32 6.40
N ALA A 105 -10.19 -8.19 6.89
CA ALA A 105 -10.62 -7.05 7.72
C ALA A 105 -9.68 -6.75 8.90
N PRO A 106 -9.14 -7.74 9.64
CA PRO A 106 -8.16 -7.49 10.70
C PRO A 106 -6.87 -6.82 10.20
N TRP A 107 -6.41 -7.18 9.00
CA TRP A 107 -5.22 -6.59 8.39
C TRP A 107 -5.46 -5.15 7.98
N ILE A 108 -6.63 -4.87 7.37
CA ILE A 108 -7.03 -3.50 6.97
C ILE A 108 -7.15 -2.61 8.20
N ALA A 109 -7.88 -3.04 9.22
CA ALA A 109 -8.06 -2.29 10.47
C ALA A 109 -6.71 -2.01 11.15
N SER A 110 -5.77 -2.96 11.06
CA SER A 110 -4.44 -2.82 11.66
C SER A 110 -3.51 -1.86 10.92
N VAL A 111 -3.73 -1.56 9.63
CA VAL A 111 -2.83 -0.68 8.85
C VAL A 111 -3.41 0.72 8.64
N PHE A 112 -4.72 0.86 8.77
CA PHE A 112 -5.42 2.11 8.45
C PHE A 112 -4.85 3.32 9.19
N GLY A 113 -4.59 3.17 10.50
CA GLY A 113 -4.06 4.25 11.35
C GLY A 113 -2.72 4.79 10.88
N ILE A 114 -1.76 3.90 10.50
CA ILE A 114 -0.44 4.36 10.06
C ILE A 114 -0.50 5.04 8.68
N TYR A 115 -1.37 4.59 7.77
CA TYR A 115 -1.56 5.24 6.48
C TYR A 115 -2.18 6.63 6.67
N PHE A 116 -3.18 6.75 7.54
CA PHE A 116 -3.78 8.03 7.89
C PHE A 116 -2.76 8.98 8.53
N ALA A 117 -1.98 8.49 9.51
CA ALA A 117 -0.95 9.28 10.17
C ALA A 117 0.13 9.78 9.20
N ASN A 118 0.56 8.93 8.24
CA ASN A 118 1.49 9.38 7.20
C ASN A 118 0.89 10.49 6.33
N GLY A 119 -0.38 10.37 5.95
CA GLY A 119 -1.08 11.42 5.20
C GLY A 119 -1.15 12.74 5.98
N VAL A 120 -1.51 12.67 7.27
CA VAL A 120 -1.53 13.84 8.17
C VAL A 120 -0.15 14.48 8.26
N VAL A 121 0.89 13.69 8.57
CA VAL A 121 2.27 14.16 8.70
C VAL A 121 2.77 14.83 7.42
N GLN A 122 2.52 14.24 6.25
CA GLN A 122 2.97 14.83 4.99
C GLN A 122 2.32 16.19 4.69
N ILE A 123 1.04 16.35 4.98
CA ILE A 123 0.33 17.60 4.70
C ILE A 123 0.66 18.67 5.73
N THR A 124 0.79 18.31 7.01
CA THR A 124 0.98 19.28 8.09
C THR A 124 2.44 19.60 8.37
N MET A 125 3.40 18.85 7.80
CA MET A 125 4.83 19.01 8.10
C MET A 125 5.32 20.44 7.81
N GLY A 126 4.87 21.07 6.72
CA GLY A 126 5.24 22.43 6.38
C GLY A 126 4.83 23.45 7.44
N PHE A 127 3.60 23.29 7.96
CA PHE A 127 3.08 24.14 9.03
C PHE A 127 3.85 23.93 10.34
N LEU A 128 4.12 22.66 10.69
CA LEU A 128 4.92 22.34 11.88
C LEU A 128 6.32 22.91 11.84
N VAL A 129 6.96 22.86 10.68
CA VAL A 129 8.32 23.42 10.49
C VAL A 129 8.30 24.94 10.67
N GLN A 130 7.28 25.62 10.14
CA GLN A 130 7.11 27.07 10.32
C GLN A 130 6.82 27.41 11.77
N ASP A 131 5.84 26.77 12.38
CA ASP A 131 5.41 27.08 13.74
C ASP A 131 6.50 26.82 14.80
N ARG A 132 7.24 25.71 14.65
CA ARG A 132 8.27 25.31 15.64
C ARG A 132 9.67 25.86 15.33
N GLY A 133 9.95 26.06 14.04
CA GLY A 133 11.24 26.61 13.59
C GLY A 133 11.27 28.13 13.57
N GLY A 134 10.10 28.79 13.64
CA GLY A 134 10.01 30.23 13.44
C GLY A 134 10.53 30.65 12.06
N LEU A 135 10.35 29.79 11.06
CA LEU A 135 10.94 29.99 9.74
C LEU A 135 9.97 30.71 8.80
N GLU A 136 10.54 31.62 8.01
CA GLU A 136 9.84 32.19 6.86
C GLU A 136 9.44 31.09 5.85
N PRO A 137 8.40 31.32 5.01
CA PRO A 137 7.90 30.30 4.08
C PRO A 137 8.95 29.70 3.15
N ALA A 138 9.89 30.51 2.62
CA ALA A 138 10.88 30.03 1.68
C ALA A 138 11.88 29.02 2.29
N PRO A 139 12.56 29.28 3.42
CA PRO A 139 13.41 28.30 4.08
C PRO A 139 12.60 27.11 4.64
N ALA A 140 11.36 27.31 5.06
CA ALA A 140 10.50 26.24 5.57
C ALA A 140 10.23 25.15 4.53
N VAL A 141 10.11 25.49 3.24
CA VAL A 141 9.95 24.50 2.14
C VAL A 141 11.14 23.54 2.09
N SER A 142 12.36 24.06 2.14
CA SER A 142 13.58 23.24 2.09
C SER A 142 13.71 22.33 3.31
N VAL A 143 13.43 22.86 4.51
CA VAL A 143 13.44 22.07 5.75
C VAL A 143 12.35 21.00 5.73
N THR A 144 11.15 21.33 5.26
CA THR A 144 10.04 20.36 5.10
C THR A 144 10.44 19.24 4.15
N ALA A 145 11.05 19.55 3.02
CA ALA A 145 11.53 18.55 2.07
C ALA A 145 12.57 17.62 2.70
N LEU A 146 13.47 18.13 3.54
CA LEU A 146 14.43 17.31 4.31
C LEU A 146 13.75 16.40 5.33
N MET A 147 12.67 16.87 6.00
CA MET A 147 11.88 16.02 6.91
C MET A 147 11.21 14.86 6.15
N LEU A 148 10.60 15.14 4.99
CA LEU A 148 9.99 14.13 4.15
C LEU A 148 11.03 13.17 3.56
N LEU A 149 12.22 13.67 3.24
CA LEU A 149 13.36 12.84 2.84
C LEU A 149 13.79 11.90 3.96
N ALA A 150 13.87 12.39 5.21
CA ALA A 150 14.19 11.55 6.37
C ALA A 150 13.15 10.43 6.56
N ASN A 151 11.85 10.73 6.39
CA ASN A 151 10.79 9.71 6.40
C ASN A 151 11.00 8.66 5.31
N ALA A 152 11.22 9.08 4.07
CA ALA A 152 11.44 8.17 2.95
C ALA A 152 12.71 7.32 3.14
N ALA A 153 13.79 7.91 3.64
CA ALA A 153 15.03 7.20 3.93
C ALA A 153 14.84 6.12 5.01
N GLY A 154 14.11 6.44 6.08
CA GLY A 154 13.75 5.47 7.12
C GLY A 154 12.95 4.29 6.56
N ALA A 155 11.95 4.58 5.72
CA ALA A 155 11.14 3.55 5.09
C ALA A 155 11.94 2.68 4.10
N MET A 156 12.80 3.28 3.28
CA MET A 156 13.68 2.56 2.35
C MET A 156 14.70 1.68 3.09
N LEU A 157 15.35 2.22 4.11
CA LEU A 157 16.29 1.47 4.94
C LEU A 157 15.64 0.19 5.48
N MET A 158 14.44 0.32 6.03
CA MET A 158 13.71 -0.83 6.54
C MET A 158 13.32 -1.81 5.44
N GLN A 159 12.72 -1.35 4.35
CA GLN A 159 12.18 -2.23 3.31
C GLN A 159 13.26 -2.94 2.50
N LEU A 160 14.36 -2.27 2.17
CA LEU A 160 15.39 -2.81 1.29
C LEU A 160 16.48 -3.57 2.04
N ILE A 161 16.79 -3.14 3.26
CA ILE A 161 17.93 -3.67 4.00
C ILE A 161 17.50 -4.53 5.20
N VAL A 162 16.64 -4.00 6.05
CA VAL A 162 16.36 -4.62 7.35
C VAL A 162 15.32 -5.72 7.23
N VAL A 163 14.16 -5.44 6.62
CA VAL A 163 13.06 -6.41 6.49
C VAL A 163 13.47 -7.71 5.80
N PRO A 164 14.23 -7.69 4.68
CA PRO A 164 14.70 -8.93 4.05
C PRO A 164 15.63 -9.75 4.93
N ARG A 165 16.42 -9.10 5.80
CA ARG A 165 17.36 -9.77 6.70
C ARG A 165 16.70 -10.29 7.98
N LEU A 166 15.61 -9.68 8.44
CA LEU A 166 14.94 -10.09 9.67
C LEU A 166 14.25 -11.45 9.58
N GLY A 167 13.76 -11.83 8.41
CA GLY A 167 12.99 -13.07 8.23
C GLY A 167 11.73 -13.15 9.12
N TRP A 168 11.20 -12.00 9.56
CA TRP A 168 10.05 -11.96 10.45
C TRP A 168 8.74 -12.27 9.71
N SER A 169 7.83 -12.92 10.43
CA SER A 169 6.49 -13.15 9.90
C SER A 169 5.76 -11.81 9.67
N PRO A 170 4.83 -11.77 8.69
CA PRO A 170 4.05 -10.56 8.38
C PRO A 170 3.37 -9.93 9.60
N ARG A 171 2.86 -10.78 10.50
CA ARG A 171 2.24 -10.33 11.78
C ARG A 171 3.23 -9.63 12.70
N ARG A 172 4.47 -10.14 12.82
CA ARG A 172 5.50 -9.51 13.65
C ARG A 172 5.91 -8.16 13.07
N LEU A 173 6.12 -8.09 11.75
CA LEU A 173 6.45 -6.86 11.05
C LEU A 173 5.37 -5.80 11.26
N LEU A 174 4.10 -6.15 11.06
CA LEU A 174 2.99 -5.23 11.23
C LEU A 174 2.89 -4.73 12.68
N ARG A 175 2.96 -5.62 13.67
CA ARG A 175 2.88 -5.23 15.09
C ARG A 175 4.03 -4.32 15.51
N ALA A 176 5.26 -4.69 15.17
CA ALA A 176 6.43 -3.89 15.49
C ALA A 176 6.37 -2.52 14.80
N GLY A 177 5.97 -2.48 13.52
CA GLY A 177 5.76 -1.24 12.79
C GLY A 177 4.69 -0.36 13.42
N MET A 178 3.53 -0.92 13.80
CA MET A 178 2.45 -0.16 14.45
C MET A 178 2.84 0.37 15.82
N THR A 179 3.54 -0.42 16.63
CA THR A 179 4.04 0.03 17.95
C THR A 179 5.06 1.17 17.78
N LEU A 180 5.99 1.02 16.85
CA LEU A 180 6.96 2.07 16.54
C LEU A 180 6.28 3.33 15.98
N ALA A 181 5.25 3.18 15.13
CA ALA A 181 4.48 4.31 14.60
C ALA A 181 3.80 5.09 15.72
N LEU A 182 3.20 4.39 16.70
CA LEU A 182 2.58 5.02 17.85
C LEU A 182 3.57 5.87 18.64
N VAL A 183 4.76 5.32 18.94
CA VAL A 183 5.80 6.04 19.66
C VAL A 183 6.36 7.20 18.83
N ALA A 184 6.68 6.97 17.55
CA ALA A 184 7.21 7.98 16.67
C ALA A 184 6.26 9.16 16.48
N LEU A 185 4.96 8.88 16.31
CA LEU A 185 3.93 9.92 16.16
C LEU A 185 3.72 10.69 17.48
N ALA A 186 3.75 10.02 18.62
CA ALA A 186 3.70 10.68 19.93
C ALA A 186 4.92 11.62 20.11
N CYS A 187 6.13 11.15 19.82
CA CYS A 187 7.34 11.99 19.86
C CYS A 187 7.24 13.17 18.87
N LEU A 188 6.73 12.95 17.66
CA LEU A 188 6.55 13.98 16.66
C LEU A 188 5.56 15.07 17.15
N THR A 189 4.48 14.66 17.81
CA THR A 189 3.45 15.57 18.34
C THR A 189 4.02 16.52 19.39
N ILE A 190 4.93 16.06 20.22
CA ILE A 190 5.56 16.84 21.30
C ILE A 190 6.97 17.35 20.98
N ALA A 191 7.50 17.11 19.77
CA ALA A 191 8.88 17.45 19.39
C ALA A 191 9.17 18.94 19.63
N PRO A 192 10.16 19.31 20.47
CA PRO A 192 10.42 20.70 20.83
C PRO A 192 11.33 21.42 19.81
N SER A 193 11.96 20.71 18.92
CA SER A 193 12.96 21.26 17.98
C SER A 193 12.87 20.58 16.61
N LEU A 194 13.45 21.23 15.61
CA LEU A 194 13.52 20.67 14.24
C LEU A 194 14.31 19.33 14.21
N TRP A 195 15.33 19.16 15.05
CA TRP A 195 16.06 17.89 15.15
C TRP A 195 15.21 16.76 15.73
N ALA A 196 14.45 17.05 16.77
CA ALA A 196 13.49 16.09 17.34
C ALA A 196 12.40 15.74 16.33
N LEU A 197 11.94 16.72 15.55
CA LEU A 197 10.99 16.55 14.47
C LEU A 197 11.56 15.65 13.38
N ALA A 198 12.81 15.87 12.95
CA ALA A 198 13.50 15.04 11.96
C ALA A 198 13.67 13.58 12.42
N ALA A 199 14.12 13.40 13.66
CA ALA A 199 14.29 12.06 14.24
C ALA A 199 12.95 11.30 14.33
N SER A 200 11.89 11.98 14.78
CA SER A 200 10.55 11.40 14.87
C SER A 200 9.98 11.07 13.49
N THR A 201 10.21 11.92 12.50
CA THR A 201 9.78 11.71 11.11
C THR A 201 10.54 10.54 10.47
N PHE A 202 11.84 10.42 10.71
CA PHE A 202 12.63 9.26 10.29
C PHE A 202 12.11 7.97 10.94
N ALA A 203 11.85 7.99 12.26
CA ALA A 203 11.27 6.85 12.98
C ALA A 203 9.89 6.45 12.44
N MET A 204 9.07 7.43 12.03
CA MET A 204 7.78 7.18 11.39
C MET A 204 7.96 6.49 10.03
N GLY A 205 9.00 6.87 9.26
CA GLY A 205 9.40 6.18 8.04
C GLY A 205 9.80 4.73 8.29
N VAL A 206 10.65 4.49 9.30
CA VAL A 206 11.05 3.14 9.74
C VAL A 206 9.81 2.30 10.08
N ALA A 207 8.87 2.86 10.85
CA ALA A 207 7.62 2.20 11.24
C ALA A 207 6.78 1.79 10.02
N SER A 208 6.62 2.71 9.06
CA SER A 208 5.90 2.46 7.80
C SER A 208 6.61 1.42 6.93
N GLY A 209 7.94 1.47 6.90
CA GLY A 209 8.79 0.49 6.21
C GLY A 209 8.63 -0.93 6.72
N MET A 210 8.24 -1.10 7.99
CA MET A 210 7.89 -2.41 8.58
C MET A 210 6.41 -2.77 8.38
N ALA A 211 5.51 -1.83 8.67
CA ALA A 211 4.08 -2.10 8.68
C ALA A 211 3.52 -2.40 7.28
N SER A 212 3.94 -1.66 6.25
CA SER A 212 3.41 -1.82 4.88
C SER A 212 3.69 -3.19 4.26
N PRO A 213 4.93 -3.73 4.25
CA PRO A 213 5.17 -5.08 3.76
C PRO A 213 4.53 -6.14 4.66
N GLY A 214 4.47 -5.91 5.98
CA GLY A 214 3.77 -6.79 6.91
C GLY A 214 2.27 -6.92 6.58
N TYR A 215 1.62 -5.80 6.29
CA TYR A 215 0.22 -5.75 5.87
C TYR A 215 0.00 -6.42 4.51
N SER A 216 0.72 -6.01 3.48
CA SER A 216 0.50 -6.51 2.13
C SER A 216 0.79 -8.02 2.01
N ALA A 217 1.87 -8.49 2.61
CA ALA A 217 2.17 -9.92 2.64
C ALA A 217 1.14 -10.71 3.49
N GLY A 218 0.76 -10.18 4.64
CA GLY A 218 -0.20 -10.84 5.52
C GLY A 218 -1.60 -10.94 4.92
N ALA A 219 -2.08 -9.87 4.29
CA ALA A 219 -3.36 -9.86 3.60
C ALA A 219 -3.35 -10.78 2.37
N SER A 220 -2.24 -10.79 1.61
CA SER A 220 -2.07 -11.68 0.44
C SER A 220 -2.06 -13.16 0.83
N LEU A 221 -1.41 -13.52 1.94
CA LEU A 221 -1.39 -14.90 2.46
C LEU A 221 -2.71 -15.35 3.07
N ALA A 222 -3.64 -14.42 3.35
CA ALA A 222 -4.95 -14.74 3.91
C ALA A 222 -5.99 -15.16 2.85
N VAL A 223 -5.64 -15.07 1.56
CA VAL A 223 -6.55 -15.37 0.44
C VAL A 223 -5.94 -16.40 -0.49
N SER A 224 -6.78 -17.05 -1.31
CA SER A 224 -6.34 -18.04 -2.29
C SER A 224 -5.63 -17.42 -3.50
N ALA A 225 -4.92 -18.25 -4.28
CA ALA A 225 -4.24 -17.81 -5.49
C ALA A 225 -5.18 -17.14 -6.52
N ARG A 226 -6.44 -17.60 -6.61
CA ARG A 226 -7.46 -17.02 -7.50
C ARG A 226 -7.96 -15.64 -7.06
N GLU A 227 -7.79 -15.30 -5.79
CA GLU A 227 -8.23 -14.04 -5.19
C GLU A 227 -7.11 -12.97 -5.15
N GLN A 228 -5.88 -13.28 -5.59
CA GLN A 228 -4.72 -12.37 -5.49
C GLN A 228 -4.94 -11.03 -6.20
N GLY A 229 -5.61 -11.02 -7.36
CA GLY A 229 -5.97 -9.78 -8.04
C GLY A 229 -6.94 -8.92 -7.21
N GLY A 230 -7.93 -9.57 -6.58
CA GLY A 230 -8.90 -8.91 -5.72
C GLY A 230 -8.26 -8.27 -4.49
N ILE A 231 -7.38 -9.01 -3.78
CA ILE A 231 -6.70 -8.48 -2.60
C ILE A 231 -5.72 -7.35 -2.94
N ALA A 232 -5.04 -7.41 -4.09
CA ALA A 232 -4.20 -6.32 -4.55
C ALA A 232 -5.01 -5.03 -4.76
N GLY A 233 -6.22 -5.15 -5.33
CA GLY A 233 -7.17 -4.04 -5.43
C GLY A 233 -7.58 -3.47 -4.07
N VAL A 234 -7.90 -4.32 -3.11
CA VAL A 234 -8.26 -3.90 -1.74
C VAL A 234 -7.10 -3.19 -1.04
N ILE A 235 -5.87 -3.71 -1.16
CA ILE A 235 -4.66 -3.09 -0.59
C ILE A 235 -4.46 -1.68 -1.15
N ASN A 236 -4.52 -1.53 -2.47
CA ASN A 236 -4.36 -0.22 -3.12
C ASN A 236 -5.50 0.73 -2.77
N ALA A 237 -6.74 0.26 -2.74
CA ALA A 237 -7.90 1.08 -2.39
C ALA A 237 -7.86 1.53 -0.92
N THR A 238 -7.35 0.70 0.01
CA THR A 238 -7.13 1.11 1.41
C THR A 238 -6.18 2.31 1.49
N GLY A 239 -5.07 2.25 0.75
CA GLY A 239 -4.15 3.39 0.63
C GLY A 239 -4.83 4.62 0.02
N ALA A 240 -5.51 4.46 -1.12
CA ALA A 240 -6.13 5.56 -1.86
C ALA A 240 -7.17 6.33 -1.01
N ILE A 241 -8.05 5.62 -0.30
CA ILE A 241 -9.05 6.25 0.58
C ILE A 241 -8.35 7.06 1.67
N THR A 242 -7.32 6.52 2.28
CA THR A 242 -6.58 7.21 3.33
C THR A 242 -5.92 8.49 2.80
N TRP A 243 -5.37 8.45 1.57
CA TRP A 243 -4.78 9.60 0.89
C TRP A 243 -5.79 10.65 0.44
N ILE A 244 -7.08 10.33 0.36
CA ILE A 244 -8.15 11.31 0.12
C ILE A 244 -8.60 11.93 1.46
N VAL A 245 -8.83 11.09 2.46
CA VAL A 245 -9.43 11.53 3.74
C VAL A 245 -8.42 12.28 4.61
N ALA A 246 -7.16 11.81 4.68
CA ALA A 246 -6.15 12.40 5.56
C ALA A 246 -5.84 13.87 5.24
N PRO A 247 -5.60 14.30 3.99
CA PRO A 247 -5.37 15.72 3.69
C PRO A 247 -6.51 16.64 4.06
N VAL A 248 -7.74 16.24 3.74
CA VAL A 248 -8.94 17.03 4.02
C VAL A 248 -9.14 17.21 5.52
N SER A 249 -9.06 16.11 6.28
CA SER A 249 -9.19 16.15 7.74
C SER A 249 -8.02 16.88 8.40
N ALA A 250 -6.79 16.68 7.92
CA ALA A 250 -5.60 17.31 8.47
C ALA A 250 -5.66 18.83 8.34
N THR A 251 -5.98 19.34 7.15
CA THR A 251 -6.09 20.80 6.92
C THR A 251 -7.22 21.44 7.70
N ALA A 252 -8.40 20.82 7.71
CA ALA A 252 -9.54 21.34 8.45
C ALA A 252 -9.27 21.41 9.96
N LEU A 253 -8.70 20.34 10.51
CA LEU A 253 -8.37 20.26 11.94
C LEU A 253 -7.21 21.20 12.32
N TYR A 254 -6.19 21.31 11.49
CA TYR A 254 -5.06 22.20 11.76
C TYR A 254 -5.48 23.65 11.82
N GLY A 255 -6.40 24.09 10.96
CA GLY A 255 -6.96 25.42 11.00
C GLY A 255 -7.77 25.74 12.26
N TRP A 256 -8.33 24.72 12.91
CA TRP A 256 -9.05 24.88 14.19
C TRP A 256 -8.09 24.88 15.39
N MET A 257 -7.20 23.87 15.45
CA MET A 257 -6.18 23.76 16.49
C MET A 257 -4.97 22.96 15.95
N PRO A 258 -3.74 23.49 15.97
CA PRO A 258 -2.57 22.85 15.34
C PRO A 258 -2.28 21.41 15.82
N LEU A 259 -2.64 21.07 17.07
CA LEU A 259 -2.44 19.73 17.61
C LEU A 259 -3.54 18.74 17.24
N SER A 260 -4.72 19.20 16.83
CA SER A 260 -5.89 18.33 16.65
C SER A 260 -5.72 17.24 15.59
N PRO A 261 -5.07 17.45 14.41
CA PRO A 261 -4.87 16.39 13.44
C PRO A 261 -3.94 15.30 13.96
N PHE A 262 -2.96 15.67 14.79
CA PHE A 262 -2.03 14.71 15.42
C PHE A 262 -2.70 13.89 16.50
N VAL A 263 -3.57 14.48 17.31
CA VAL A 263 -4.37 13.77 18.31
C VAL A 263 -5.29 12.76 17.64
N LEU A 264 -5.96 13.14 16.55
CA LEU A 264 -6.79 12.23 15.76
C LEU A 264 -5.94 11.10 15.17
N ALA A 265 -4.82 11.43 14.54
CA ALA A 265 -3.91 10.44 13.96
C ALA A 265 -3.37 9.48 15.03
N LEU A 266 -2.97 10.00 16.20
CA LEU A 266 -2.48 9.20 17.32
C LEU A 266 -3.56 8.23 17.84
N SER A 267 -4.79 8.70 17.95
CA SER A 267 -5.93 7.87 18.36
C SER A 267 -6.21 6.74 17.36
N LEU A 268 -6.15 7.04 16.07
CA LEU A 268 -6.34 6.04 15.02
C LEU A 268 -5.17 5.04 14.97
N VAL A 269 -3.92 5.50 15.15
CA VAL A 269 -2.75 4.61 15.24
C VAL A 269 -2.84 3.72 16.47
N ALA A 270 -3.25 4.25 17.62
CA ALA A 270 -3.43 3.49 18.85
C ALA A 270 -4.51 2.40 18.69
N LEU A 271 -5.66 2.75 18.09
CA LEU A 271 -6.72 1.79 17.77
C LEU A 271 -6.24 0.71 16.81
N SER A 272 -5.56 1.09 15.73
CA SER A 272 -5.02 0.15 14.73
C SER A 272 -3.92 -0.73 15.33
N CYS A 273 -3.10 -0.19 16.23
CA CYS A 273 -2.09 -0.96 16.98
C CYS A 273 -2.78 -1.99 17.90
N ALA A 274 -3.82 -1.61 18.62
CA ALA A 274 -4.61 -2.52 19.43
C ALA A 274 -5.25 -3.62 18.57
N CYS A 275 -5.80 -3.28 17.40
CA CYS A 275 -6.29 -4.26 16.43
C CYS A 275 -5.18 -5.23 15.96
N ALA A 276 -3.98 -4.73 15.65
CA ALA A 276 -2.85 -5.56 15.24
C ALA A 276 -2.43 -6.55 16.35
N TRP A 277 -2.48 -6.13 17.59
CA TRP A 277 -2.14 -6.99 18.72
C TRP A 277 -3.25 -7.98 19.07
N TRP A 278 -4.48 -7.57 19.05
CA TRP A 278 -5.62 -8.37 19.52
C TRP A 278 -6.18 -9.31 18.45
N LEU A 279 -6.57 -8.77 17.29
CA LEU A 279 -7.21 -9.56 16.24
C LEU A 279 -6.25 -10.56 15.56
N LEU A 280 -4.98 -10.18 15.42
CA LEU A 280 -3.98 -11.08 14.85
C LEU A 280 -3.39 -12.09 15.87
N HIS A 281 -3.76 -12.02 17.16
CA HIS A 281 -3.38 -13.03 18.17
C HIS A 281 -4.26 -14.29 18.06
N GLY A 282 -5.55 -14.14 17.86
CA GLY A 282 -6.52 -15.25 17.89
C GLY A 282 -6.38 -16.28 16.78
N ALA A 283 -5.70 -15.95 15.70
CA ALA A 283 -5.48 -16.90 14.59
C ALA A 283 -4.41 -17.99 14.86
N ARG A 284 -3.69 -17.92 16.00
CA ARG A 284 -2.75 -18.99 16.40
C ARG A 284 -3.41 -20.19 17.06
N SER A 285 -4.58 -20.03 17.63
CA SER A 285 -5.29 -21.13 18.31
C SER A 285 -6.01 -22.08 17.34
N ALA A 286 -6.43 -21.58 16.17
CA ALA A 286 -7.10 -22.40 15.17
C ALA A 286 -6.15 -23.34 14.41
N ASP A 287 -4.87 -22.95 14.24
CA ASP A 287 -3.87 -23.75 13.50
C ASP A 287 -3.30 -24.92 14.34
N ARG A 288 -3.40 -24.83 15.67
CA ARG A 288 -2.90 -25.89 16.57
C ARG A 288 -3.93 -26.99 16.87
N THR A 289 -5.19 -26.80 16.50
CA THR A 289 -6.24 -27.80 16.69
C THR A 289 -6.45 -28.69 15.47
N LEU A 290 -5.70 -28.43 14.38
CA LEU A 290 -5.75 -29.21 13.14
C LEU A 290 -4.43 -29.97 12.84
N SER A 291 -3.44 -29.91 13.74
CA SER A 291 -2.23 -30.73 13.73
C SER A 291 -2.30 -31.80 14.82
#